data_cce3bf554401637dca612832fcedc1e3
#
_entry.id   cce3bf554401637dca612832fcedc1e3
#
_cell.length_a   1.000
_cell.length_b   1.000
_cell.length_c   1.000
_cell.angle_alpha   90.00
_cell.angle_beta   90.00
_cell.angle_gamma   90.00
#
_symmetry.space_group_name_H-M   'P 1'
#
loop_
_entity.id
_entity.type
_entity.pdbx_description
1 polymer ?
#
loop_
_entity_poly.entity_id
_entity_poly.type
_entity_poly.pdbx_seq_one_letter_code
_entity_poly.pdbx_strand_id
1 'polypeptide(L)'
;SIVLERFKENIKFNKFDKQIKTFQVGVGEKREIKELCLSHVDMGSSSIVNTNLNSDKVKIKILPLSELLKKEEISKVDVLKIDIEGFEDKALFPYFKTLNKKFYPRLILMEDSSQSDWDENILEWLFANGYRILARTRGNILITLEK
;
A
#
# COMPACT_ATOMS: atom_id res chain seq x y z
N SER A 1 -1.92 9.06 -15.75
CA SER A 1 -2.45 10.00 -14.74
C SER A 1 -1.42 11.10 -14.51
N ILE A 2 -1.87 12.34 -14.36
CA ILE A 2 -0.99 13.50 -14.18
C ILE A 2 -0.06 13.33 -12.95
N VAL A 3 -0.55 12.67 -11.89
CA VAL A 3 0.24 12.37 -10.69
C VAL A 3 1.42 11.44 -11.01
N LEU A 4 1.17 10.38 -11.77
CA LEU A 4 2.21 9.43 -12.14
C LEU A 4 3.25 10.07 -13.08
N GLU A 5 2.83 10.96 -13.96
CA GLU A 5 3.74 11.69 -14.85
C GLU A 5 4.65 12.63 -14.06
N ARG A 6 4.08 13.44 -13.17
CA ARG A 6 4.86 14.28 -12.24
C ARG A 6 5.82 13.47 -11.37
N PHE A 7 5.38 12.32 -10.89
CA PHE A 7 6.24 11.43 -10.10
C PHE A 7 7.43 10.92 -10.92
N LYS A 8 7.21 10.49 -12.17
CA LYS A 8 8.28 10.08 -13.08
C LYS A 8 9.25 11.21 -13.41
N GLU A 9 8.74 12.43 -13.59
CA GLU A 9 9.59 13.62 -13.79
C GLU A 9 10.46 13.90 -12.57
N ASN A 10 9.90 13.81 -11.35
CA ASN A 10 10.64 13.96 -10.11
C ASN A 10 11.74 12.88 -9.96
N ILE A 11 11.44 11.62 -10.29
CA ILE A 11 12.43 10.53 -10.30
C ILE A 11 13.59 10.88 -11.22
N LYS A 12 13.30 11.30 -12.44
CA LYS A 12 14.31 11.67 -13.44
C LYS A 12 15.12 12.89 -13.01
N PHE A 13 14.44 13.94 -12.53
CA PHE A 13 15.11 15.16 -12.05
C PHE A 13 16.11 14.87 -10.92
N ASN A 14 15.76 13.95 -10.00
CA ASN A 14 16.62 13.54 -8.90
C ASN A 14 17.59 12.40 -9.26
N LYS A 15 17.62 11.93 -10.51
CA LYS A 15 18.49 10.85 -11.00
C LYS A 15 18.28 9.51 -10.28
N PHE A 16 17.03 9.21 -9.89
CA PHE A 16 16.64 7.95 -9.24
C PHE A 16 16.06 6.90 -10.19
N ASP A 17 16.12 7.12 -11.50
CA ASP A 17 15.53 6.25 -12.52
C ASP A 17 16.10 4.81 -12.51
N LYS A 18 17.31 4.60 -12.02
CA LYS A 18 17.89 3.26 -11.84
C LYS A 18 17.52 2.58 -10.52
N GLN A 19 16.94 3.33 -9.57
CA GLN A 19 16.65 2.86 -8.20
C GLN A 19 15.15 2.72 -7.94
N ILE A 20 14.30 3.43 -8.69
CA ILE A 20 12.86 3.48 -8.49
C ILE A 20 12.14 2.90 -9.70
N LYS A 21 11.33 1.87 -9.47
CA LYS A 21 10.35 1.36 -10.44
C LYS A 21 8.95 1.83 -10.06
N THR A 22 8.18 2.22 -11.05
CA THR A 22 6.79 2.70 -10.86
C THR A 22 5.80 1.81 -11.59
N PHE A 23 4.65 1.55 -10.96
CA PHE A 23 3.59 0.74 -11.53
C PHE A 23 2.26 1.47 -11.45
N GLN A 24 1.51 1.50 -12.54
CA GLN A 24 0.16 2.10 -12.58
C GLN A 24 -0.87 1.03 -12.26
N VAL A 25 -0.84 0.53 -11.03
CA VAL A 25 -1.76 -0.48 -10.51
C VAL A 25 -2.07 -0.15 -9.04
N GLY A 26 -3.23 -0.57 -8.57
CA GLY A 26 -3.51 -0.67 -7.15
C GLY A 26 -3.13 -2.05 -6.61
N VAL A 27 -2.94 -2.13 -5.29
CA VAL A 27 -2.72 -3.41 -4.60
C VAL A 27 -3.98 -3.82 -3.84
N GLY A 28 -4.24 -5.12 -3.77
CA GLY A 28 -5.41 -5.66 -3.09
C GLY A 28 -5.43 -7.18 -3.07
N GLU A 29 -6.59 -7.75 -2.78
CA GLU A 29 -6.72 -9.19 -2.54
C GLU A 29 -6.55 -10.06 -3.79
N LYS A 30 -7.09 -9.60 -4.92
CA LYS A 30 -7.13 -10.38 -6.16
C LYS A 30 -7.01 -9.49 -7.39
N ARG A 31 -6.84 -10.12 -8.56
CA ARG A 31 -6.89 -9.40 -9.84
C ARG A 31 -8.32 -8.95 -10.12
N GLU A 32 -8.52 -7.66 -10.20
CA GLU A 32 -9.80 -7.08 -10.56
C GLU A 32 -9.62 -5.66 -11.14
N ILE A 33 -10.70 -5.09 -11.64
CA ILE A 33 -10.76 -3.67 -12.02
C ILE A 33 -11.70 -3.01 -11.02
N LYS A 34 -11.21 -1.99 -10.34
CA LYS A 34 -12.00 -1.16 -9.41
C LYS A 34 -12.10 0.28 -9.89
N GLU A 35 -13.09 0.98 -9.39
CA GLU A 35 -13.22 2.42 -9.58
C GLU A 35 -12.51 3.13 -8.43
N LEU A 36 -11.55 3.98 -8.78
CA LEU A 36 -10.90 4.90 -7.86
C LEU A 36 -11.63 6.24 -7.94
N CYS A 37 -12.16 6.70 -6.83
CA CYS A 37 -12.77 8.01 -6.71
C CYS A 37 -11.67 9.06 -6.51
N LEU A 38 -11.60 10.03 -7.43
CA LEU A 38 -10.59 11.07 -7.38
C LEU A 38 -11.05 12.22 -6.48
N SER A 39 -10.24 12.57 -5.51
CA SER A 39 -10.44 13.79 -4.74
C SER A 39 -10.00 15.00 -5.56
N HIS A 40 -10.90 15.99 -5.71
CA HIS A 40 -10.57 17.27 -6.35
C HIS A 40 -9.90 18.26 -5.39
N VAL A 41 -10.04 18.04 -4.10
CA VAL A 41 -9.50 18.92 -3.06
C VAL A 41 -8.07 18.50 -2.68
N ASP A 42 -7.85 17.20 -2.56
CA ASP A 42 -6.55 16.61 -2.25
C ASP A 42 -6.33 15.37 -3.10
N MET A 43 -5.41 15.46 -4.04
CA MET A 43 -5.08 14.34 -4.95
C MET A 43 -4.45 13.14 -4.21
N GLY A 44 -3.96 13.32 -2.99
CA GLY A 44 -3.44 12.26 -2.11
C GLY A 44 -4.54 11.42 -1.47
N SER A 45 -5.73 12.00 -1.25
CA SER A 45 -6.88 11.35 -0.59
C SER A 45 -7.83 10.64 -1.56
N SER A 46 -7.33 10.17 -2.72
CA SER A 46 -8.16 9.39 -3.66
C SER A 46 -8.32 7.96 -3.16
N SER A 47 -9.57 7.49 -3.01
CA SER A 47 -9.87 6.22 -2.35
C SER A 47 -10.75 5.30 -3.20
N ILE A 48 -10.58 3.99 -3.00
CA ILE A 48 -11.49 2.95 -3.52
C ILE A 48 -12.68 2.74 -2.58
N VAL A 49 -12.51 3.04 -1.30
CA VAL A 49 -13.49 2.79 -0.24
C VAL A 49 -14.49 3.94 -0.12
N ASN A 50 -14.01 5.18 -0.12
CA ASN A 50 -14.84 6.38 -0.01
C ASN A 50 -15.41 6.80 -1.37
N THR A 51 -16.60 6.30 -1.70
CA THR A 51 -17.30 6.62 -2.95
C THR A 51 -18.22 7.83 -2.80
N ASN A 52 -17.69 9.03 -2.81
CA ASN A 52 -18.52 10.23 -2.92
C ASN A 52 -19.19 10.28 -4.30
N LEU A 53 -20.52 10.48 -4.33
CA LEU A 53 -21.33 10.49 -5.55
C LEU A 53 -20.92 11.57 -6.58
N ASN A 54 -20.20 12.61 -6.16
CA ASN A 54 -19.80 13.75 -6.99
C ASN A 54 -18.31 13.77 -7.36
N SER A 55 -17.58 12.66 -7.16
CA SER A 55 -16.16 12.58 -7.53
C SER A 55 -15.98 11.96 -8.92
N ASP A 56 -14.98 12.42 -9.67
CA ASP A 56 -14.57 11.74 -10.89
C ASP A 56 -14.06 10.34 -10.56
N LYS A 57 -14.45 9.38 -11.41
CA LYS A 57 -14.07 7.98 -11.23
C LYS A 57 -13.14 7.51 -12.34
N VAL A 58 -12.07 6.84 -11.95
CA VAL A 58 -11.13 6.24 -12.89
C VAL A 58 -11.02 4.74 -12.62
N LYS A 59 -11.13 3.93 -13.66
CA LYS A 59 -10.90 2.49 -13.55
C LYS A 59 -9.42 2.21 -13.36
N ILE A 60 -9.08 1.49 -12.30
CA ILE A 60 -7.73 1.03 -12.02
C ILE A 60 -7.67 -0.49 -11.95
N LYS A 61 -6.55 -1.04 -12.37
CA LYS A 61 -6.26 -2.47 -12.22
C LYS A 61 -5.72 -2.73 -10.83
N ILE A 62 -6.32 -3.67 -10.11
CA ILE A 62 -5.84 -4.17 -8.82
C ILE A 62 -5.10 -5.48 -9.04
N LEU A 63 -3.99 -5.66 -8.32
CA LEU A 63 -3.20 -6.89 -8.28
C LEU A 63 -2.82 -7.22 -6.82
N PRO A 64 -2.69 -8.51 -6.46
CA PRO A 64 -2.02 -8.88 -5.22
C PRO A 64 -0.57 -8.38 -5.20
N LEU A 65 -0.14 -7.84 -4.06
CA LEU A 65 1.23 -7.35 -3.88
C LEU A 65 2.25 -8.47 -4.14
N SER A 66 1.98 -9.68 -3.65
CA SER A 66 2.83 -10.86 -3.87
C SER A 66 3.03 -11.18 -5.36
N GLU A 67 2.00 -10.98 -6.18
CA GLU A 67 2.09 -11.20 -7.61
C GLU A 67 2.96 -10.15 -8.30
N LEU A 68 2.79 -8.87 -7.91
CA LEU A 68 3.61 -7.78 -8.44
C LEU A 68 5.10 -8.01 -8.12
N LEU A 69 5.42 -8.35 -6.87
CA LEU A 69 6.78 -8.63 -6.44
C LEU A 69 7.38 -9.84 -7.18
N LYS A 70 6.61 -10.91 -7.36
CA LYS A 70 7.04 -12.07 -8.12
C LYS A 70 7.35 -11.73 -9.59
N LYS A 71 6.51 -10.93 -10.22
CA LYS A 71 6.72 -10.47 -11.61
C LYS A 71 8.00 -9.65 -11.75
N GLU A 72 8.36 -8.88 -10.74
CA GLU A 72 9.56 -8.04 -10.70
C GLU A 72 10.79 -8.77 -10.12
N GLU A 73 10.66 -10.08 -9.87
CA GLU A 73 11.72 -10.94 -9.31
C GLU A 73 12.23 -10.46 -7.93
N ILE A 74 11.38 -9.76 -7.18
CA ILE A 74 11.67 -9.28 -5.83
C ILE A 74 11.32 -10.38 -4.84
N SER A 75 12.32 -11.01 -4.28
CA SER A 75 12.15 -12.10 -3.30
C SER A 75 12.03 -11.63 -1.86
N LYS A 76 12.44 -10.38 -1.56
CA LYS A 76 12.44 -9.84 -0.20
C LYS A 76 12.15 -8.35 -0.22
N VAL A 77 11.32 -7.92 0.73
CA VAL A 77 11.06 -6.52 1.05
C VAL A 77 11.63 -6.24 2.43
N ASP A 78 12.57 -5.30 2.56
CA ASP A 78 13.14 -4.95 3.87
C ASP A 78 12.30 -3.91 4.59
N VAL A 79 11.77 -2.94 3.86
CA VAL A 79 10.88 -1.89 4.38
C VAL A 79 9.65 -1.77 3.48
N LEU A 80 8.48 -1.78 4.08
CA LEU A 80 7.22 -1.57 3.40
C LEU A 80 6.58 -0.26 3.91
N LYS A 81 6.35 0.72 3.04
CA LYS A 81 5.41 1.81 3.31
C LYS A 81 4.10 1.50 2.60
N ILE A 82 3.00 1.60 3.33
CA ILE A 82 1.66 1.44 2.77
C ILE A 82 0.74 2.55 3.28
N ASP A 83 0.01 3.17 2.35
CA ASP A 83 -0.83 4.33 2.58
C ASP A 83 -1.80 4.35 1.39
N ILE A 84 -2.93 3.69 1.54
CA ILE A 84 -3.90 3.40 0.47
C ILE A 84 -5.35 3.63 0.91
N GLU A 85 -5.50 4.54 1.87
CA GLU A 85 -6.77 5.16 2.23
C GLU A 85 -7.87 4.13 2.61
N GLY A 86 -7.55 3.24 3.54
CA GLY A 86 -8.47 2.27 4.12
C GLY A 86 -8.52 0.91 3.41
N PHE A 87 -7.57 0.62 2.50
CA PHE A 87 -7.52 -0.66 1.77
C PHE A 87 -6.35 -1.54 2.21
N GLU A 88 -5.69 -1.21 3.33
CA GLU A 88 -4.46 -1.83 3.81
C GLU A 88 -4.66 -3.32 4.16
N ASP A 89 -5.77 -3.67 4.79
CA ASP A 89 -6.11 -5.06 5.14
C ASP A 89 -6.24 -5.93 3.88
N LYS A 90 -6.92 -5.42 2.84
CA LYS A 90 -7.09 -6.12 1.55
C LYS A 90 -5.78 -6.35 0.80
N ALA A 91 -4.81 -5.46 0.99
CA ALA A 91 -3.50 -5.58 0.36
C ALA A 91 -2.55 -6.48 1.16
N LEU A 92 -2.54 -6.36 2.49
CA LEU A 92 -1.55 -6.98 3.36
C LEU A 92 -1.90 -8.41 3.76
N PHE A 93 -3.16 -8.76 4.05
CA PHE A 93 -3.52 -10.13 4.39
C PHE A 93 -3.11 -11.14 3.32
N PRO A 94 -3.46 -10.95 2.02
CA PRO A 94 -3.03 -11.88 0.98
C PRO A 94 -1.51 -11.94 0.83
N TYR A 95 -0.83 -10.81 0.99
CA TYR A 95 0.62 -10.73 0.91
C TYR A 95 1.27 -11.59 2.00
N PHE A 96 0.90 -11.40 3.26
CA PHE A 96 1.48 -12.15 4.37
C PHE A 96 1.09 -13.63 4.38
N LYS A 97 -0.15 -13.98 4.00
CA LYS A 97 -0.59 -15.37 3.88
C LYS A 97 0.21 -16.18 2.84
N THR A 98 0.83 -15.52 1.85
CA THR A 98 1.64 -16.18 0.82
C THR A 98 3.13 -16.25 1.15
N LEU A 99 3.59 -15.56 2.18
CA LEU A 99 5.00 -15.47 2.54
C LEU A 99 5.37 -16.42 3.70
N ASN A 100 6.59 -16.97 3.61
CA ASN A 100 7.22 -17.53 4.80
C ASN A 100 7.69 -16.37 5.70
N LYS A 101 7.54 -16.51 7.03
CA LYS A 101 7.86 -15.47 8.02
C LYS A 101 9.28 -14.91 7.91
N LYS A 102 10.25 -15.70 7.47
CA LYS A 102 11.64 -15.26 7.23
C LYS A 102 11.77 -14.16 6.14
N PHE A 103 10.76 -13.99 5.31
CA PHE A 103 10.71 -12.98 4.25
C PHE A 103 9.82 -11.78 4.61
N TYR A 104 9.26 -11.75 5.83
CA TYR A 104 8.47 -10.62 6.28
C TYR A 104 9.32 -9.35 6.31
N PRO A 105 8.76 -8.19 5.92
CA PRO A 105 9.44 -6.91 6.02
C PRO A 105 9.92 -6.65 7.46
N ARG A 106 11.15 -6.18 7.58
CA ARG A 106 11.68 -5.81 8.89
C ARG A 106 10.97 -4.60 9.50
N LEU A 107 10.61 -3.66 8.65
CA LEU A 107 9.89 -2.43 9.04
C LEU A 107 8.66 -2.25 8.17
N ILE A 108 7.58 -1.82 8.80
CA ILE A 108 6.36 -1.41 8.10
C ILE A 108 5.98 -0.02 8.62
N LEU A 109 5.85 0.93 7.70
CA LEU A 109 5.23 2.22 7.95
C LEU A 109 3.88 2.22 7.25
N MET A 110 2.79 2.32 8.01
CA MET A 110 1.45 2.32 7.44
C MET A 110 0.59 3.44 8.00
N GLU A 111 -0.35 3.90 7.19
CA GLU A 111 -1.44 4.73 7.67
C GLU A 111 -2.36 3.90 8.57
N ASP A 112 -2.77 4.45 9.71
CA ASP A 112 -3.66 3.81 10.66
C ASP A 112 -4.87 4.68 11.07
N SER A 113 -5.11 5.76 10.35
CA SER A 113 -6.27 6.64 10.57
C SER A 113 -7.56 6.04 9.99
N SER A 114 -7.46 5.21 8.96
CA SER A 114 -8.58 4.60 8.23
C SER A 114 -8.93 3.17 8.71
N GLN A 115 -8.59 2.80 9.96
CA GLN A 115 -8.84 1.45 10.51
C GLN A 115 -10.33 1.08 10.54
N SER A 116 -11.23 2.06 10.65
CA SER A 116 -12.68 1.83 10.63
C SER A 116 -13.19 1.26 9.30
N ASP A 117 -12.41 1.40 8.23
CA ASP A 117 -12.76 0.96 6.89
C ASP A 117 -12.26 -0.48 6.60
N TRP A 118 -11.46 -1.06 7.51
CA TRP A 118 -10.96 -2.42 7.38
C TRP A 118 -12.03 -3.47 7.75
N ASP A 119 -12.10 -4.55 6.98
CA ASP A 119 -12.94 -5.70 7.32
C ASP A 119 -12.33 -6.53 8.45
N GLU A 120 -11.00 -6.63 8.48
CA GLU A 120 -10.23 -7.33 9.50
C GLU A 120 -9.10 -6.43 10.00
N ASN A 121 -8.82 -6.44 11.32
CA ASN A 121 -7.77 -5.63 11.91
C ASN A 121 -6.38 -6.20 11.59
N ILE A 122 -5.76 -5.69 10.52
CA ILE A 122 -4.42 -6.12 10.11
C ILE A 122 -3.33 -5.82 11.14
N LEU A 123 -3.47 -4.77 11.95
CA LEU A 123 -2.50 -4.46 13.02
C LEU A 123 -2.49 -5.52 14.11
N GLU A 124 -3.66 -5.97 14.57
CA GLU A 124 -3.75 -7.06 15.55
C GLU A 124 -3.09 -8.32 15.02
N TRP A 125 -3.32 -8.64 13.76
CA TRP A 125 -2.68 -9.78 13.13
C TRP A 125 -1.16 -9.64 13.07
N LEU A 126 -0.65 -8.46 12.67
CA LEU A 126 0.79 -8.17 12.61
C LEU A 126 1.44 -8.30 14.00
N PHE A 127 0.79 -7.79 15.06
CA PHE A 127 1.29 -7.93 16.43
C PHE A 127 1.31 -9.39 16.88
N ALA A 128 0.27 -10.16 16.59
CA ALA A 128 0.24 -11.61 16.85
C ALA A 128 1.33 -12.39 16.11
N ASN A 129 1.84 -11.82 14.99
CA ASN A 129 2.91 -12.43 14.19
C ASN A 129 4.31 -11.88 14.49
N GLY A 130 4.48 -11.10 15.56
CA GLY A 130 5.78 -10.71 16.10
C GLY A 130 6.23 -9.30 15.69
N TYR A 131 5.34 -8.48 15.19
CA TYR A 131 5.62 -7.06 15.05
C TYR A 131 5.35 -6.32 16.37
N ARG A 132 6.10 -5.26 16.62
CA ARG A 132 5.88 -4.32 17.72
C ARG A 132 5.98 -2.87 17.24
N ILE A 133 5.34 -1.97 17.96
CA ILE A 133 5.39 -0.55 17.66
C ILE A 133 6.76 0.02 17.97
N LEU A 134 7.36 0.72 17.02
CA LEU A 134 8.56 1.56 17.20
C LEU A 134 8.20 3.02 17.42
N ALA A 135 7.25 3.53 16.65
CA ALA A 135 6.80 4.90 16.73
C ALA A 135 5.36 5.03 16.22
N ARG A 136 4.67 6.06 16.68
CA ARG A 136 3.34 6.40 16.20
C ARG A 136 3.22 7.92 16.08
N THR A 137 2.58 8.37 15.03
CA THR A 137 2.16 9.75 14.81
C THR A 137 0.64 9.83 14.81
N ARG A 138 0.06 10.98 14.48
CA ARG A 138 -1.39 11.16 14.49
C ARG A 138 -2.14 10.23 13.49
N GLY A 139 -1.51 9.85 12.39
CA GLY A 139 -2.16 9.05 11.35
C GLY A 139 -1.29 7.95 10.77
N ASN A 140 -0.10 7.71 11.38
CA ASN A 140 0.81 6.67 10.88
C ASN A 140 1.43 5.89 12.04
N ILE A 141 1.63 4.60 11.83
CA ILE A 141 2.32 3.70 12.73
C ILE A 141 3.55 3.10 12.05
N LEU A 142 4.68 3.13 12.74
CA LEU A 142 5.90 2.43 12.36
C LEU A 142 6.08 1.22 13.27
N ILE A 143 6.12 0.04 12.67
CA ILE A 143 6.29 -1.22 13.39
C ILE A 143 7.52 -1.97 12.88
N THR A 144 8.11 -2.78 13.75
CA THR A 144 9.28 -3.63 13.45
C THR A 144 9.01 -5.07 13.81
N LEU A 145 9.53 -5.99 12.98
CA LEU A 145 9.52 -7.41 13.29
C LEU A 145 10.59 -7.71 14.36
N GLU A 146 10.18 -8.33 15.45
CA GLU A 146 11.12 -8.85 16.45
C GLU A 146 11.87 -10.08 15.92
N LYS A 147 13.17 -10.16 16.25
CA LYS A 147 14.02 -11.29 15.86
C LYS A 147 13.82 -12.49 16.78
#